data_50bd1737b81af5368d218a2c524ba818
#
_entry.id   50bd1737b81af5368d218a2c524ba818
#
_cell.length_a   1.000
_cell.length_b   1.000
_cell.length_c   1.000
_cell.angle_alpha   90.00
_cell.angle_beta   90.00
_cell.angle_gamma   90.00
#
_symmetry.space_group_name_H-M   'P 1'
#
loop_
_entity.id
_entity.type
_entity.pdbx_description
1 polymer ?
#
loop_
_entity_poly.entity_id
_entity_poly.type
_entity_poly.pdbx_seq_one_letter_code
_entity_poly.pdbx_strand_id
1 'polypeptide(L)'
;MKKLISILLLCVTTQSYALDVAGVKLDDRVQLDTHQLVLSGAGIRTKFYIKVYVAGLYLGEKVHTGAAVLADSGAKRMSFHMLREVSGKQMLDAINEAIPPNHSAEEMKALNARLNEFSKMFASVNEVRKGEVITFDYFPGVGTRVTVGSVGKGRIEGADFYSALLKVWVGEKPAQADLKQSLLGGK
;
A
#
# COMPACT_ATOMS: atom_id res chain seq x y z
N MET A 1 -29.82 -24.58 50.41
CA MET A 1 -29.34 -23.21 50.09
C MET A 1 -28.45 -23.30 48.85
N LYS A 2 -29.01 -22.97 47.68
CA LYS A 2 -28.27 -23.02 46.38
C LYS A 2 -27.62 -21.66 46.17
N LYS A 3 -26.27 -21.60 46.16
CA LYS A 3 -25.50 -20.41 45.83
C LYS A 3 -25.45 -20.25 44.31
N LEU A 4 -26.13 -19.24 43.78
CA LEU A 4 -25.97 -18.79 42.39
C LEU A 4 -24.63 -18.04 42.28
N ILE A 5 -23.70 -18.58 41.51
CA ILE A 5 -22.46 -17.90 41.10
C ILE A 5 -22.79 -17.17 39.82
N SER A 6 -22.97 -15.83 39.89
CA SER A 6 -23.06 -14.98 38.72
C SER A 6 -21.65 -14.81 38.10
N ILE A 7 -21.45 -15.40 36.92
CA ILE A 7 -20.27 -15.20 36.12
C ILE A 7 -20.44 -13.87 35.37
N LEU A 8 -19.73 -12.84 35.81
CA LEU A 8 -19.66 -11.54 35.11
C LEU A 8 -18.77 -11.69 33.88
N LEU A 9 -19.39 -11.77 32.69
CA LEU A 9 -18.68 -11.82 31.41
C LEU A 9 -18.11 -10.41 31.10
N LEU A 10 -16.81 -10.23 31.31
CA LEU A 10 -16.10 -8.97 31.01
C LEU A 10 -15.91 -8.90 29.50
N CYS A 11 -16.78 -8.15 28.80
CA CYS A 11 -16.56 -7.82 27.38
C CYS A 11 -15.38 -6.86 27.26
N VAL A 12 -14.21 -7.36 26.87
CA VAL A 12 -13.04 -6.55 26.48
C VAL A 12 -13.33 -5.97 25.10
N THR A 13 -13.79 -4.71 25.05
CA THR A 13 -13.88 -3.96 23.80
C THR A 13 -12.48 -3.58 23.35
N THR A 14 -11.95 -4.22 22.32
CA THR A 14 -10.73 -3.80 21.64
C THR A 14 -11.01 -2.48 20.92
N GLN A 15 -10.52 -1.36 21.47
CA GLN A 15 -10.53 -0.08 20.76
C GLN A 15 -9.57 -0.18 19.57
N SER A 16 -10.13 -0.20 18.37
CA SER A 16 -9.37 -0.03 17.14
C SER A 16 -9.01 1.46 17.01
N TYR A 17 -7.73 1.78 17.13
CA TYR A 17 -7.25 3.13 16.86
C TYR A 17 -7.12 3.28 15.34
N ALA A 18 -7.75 4.30 14.76
CA ALA A 18 -7.59 4.67 13.36
C ALA A 18 -6.73 5.94 13.29
N LEU A 19 -5.71 5.95 12.43
CA LEU A 19 -4.95 7.15 12.11
C LEU A 19 -5.74 8.02 11.13
N ASP A 20 -6.03 9.28 11.48
CA ASP A 20 -6.66 10.23 10.56
C ASP A 20 -5.59 11.07 9.83
N VAL A 21 -5.61 10.99 8.50
CA VAL A 21 -4.74 11.78 7.63
C VAL A 21 -5.61 12.45 6.57
N ALA A 22 -5.73 13.76 6.62
CA ALA A 22 -6.53 14.56 5.69
C ALA A 22 -8.01 14.11 5.59
N GLY A 23 -8.60 13.66 6.70
CA GLY A 23 -9.98 13.16 6.77
C GLY A 23 -10.16 11.71 6.30
N VAL A 24 -9.06 11.03 5.98
CA VAL A 24 -9.04 9.59 5.69
C VAL A 24 -8.65 8.85 6.96
N LYS A 25 -9.52 7.95 7.40
CA LYS A 25 -9.26 7.05 8.54
C LYS A 25 -8.62 5.77 8.03
N LEU A 26 -7.41 5.48 8.52
CA LEU A 26 -6.69 4.25 8.24
C LEU A 26 -6.69 3.38 9.51
N ASP A 27 -7.14 2.16 9.40
CA ASP A 27 -7.13 1.22 10.52
C ASP A 27 -5.70 0.87 10.93
N ASP A 28 -5.42 0.79 12.22
CA ASP A 28 -4.10 0.38 12.73
C ASP A 28 -3.69 -1.02 12.30
N ARG A 29 -4.67 -1.87 11.99
CA ARG A 29 -4.48 -3.26 11.57
C ARG A 29 -5.44 -3.59 10.44
N VAL A 30 -4.95 -4.38 9.49
CA VAL A 30 -5.77 -4.93 8.41
C VAL A 30 -5.55 -6.43 8.29
N GLN A 31 -6.60 -7.14 7.92
CA GLN A 31 -6.50 -8.56 7.56
C GLN A 31 -6.26 -8.67 6.06
N LEU A 32 -5.20 -9.39 5.68
CA LEU A 32 -4.85 -9.69 4.30
C LEU A 32 -4.82 -11.22 4.13
N ASP A 33 -5.94 -11.81 3.72
CA ASP A 33 -6.23 -13.24 3.74
C ASP A 33 -5.93 -13.84 5.13
N THR A 34 -4.91 -14.68 5.30
CA THR A 34 -4.50 -15.26 6.59
C THR A 34 -3.50 -14.39 7.37
N HIS A 35 -3.02 -13.29 6.79
CA HIS A 35 -2.00 -12.43 7.39
C HIS A 35 -2.63 -11.22 8.08
N GLN A 36 -2.31 -11.00 9.34
CA GLN A 36 -2.61 -9.75 10.02
C GLN A 36 -1.46 -8.77 9.82
N LEU A 37 -1.75 -7.60 9.28
CA LEU A 37 -0.77 -6.54 9.04
C LEU A 37 -1.05 -5.35 9.95
N VAL A 38 0.00 -4.64 10.34
CA VAL A 38 -0.07 -3.40 11.12
C VAL A 38 0.33 -2.21 10.26
N LEU A 39 -0.31 -1.07 10.49
CA LEU A 39 0.02 0.19 9.82
C LEU A 39 1.42 0.64 10.27
N SER A 40 2.40 0.63 9.38
CA SER A 40 3.75 1.15 9.60
C SER A 40 3.74 2.68 9.61
N GLY A 41 3.02 3.27 8.66
CA GLY A 41 2.83 4.70 8.57
C GLY A 41 1.92 5.09 7.41
N ALA A 42 1.51 6.36 7.40
CA ALA A 42 0.68 6.93 6.35
C ALA A 42 1.00 8.40 6.10
N GLY A 43 0.79 8.84 4.85
CA GLY A 43 1.07 10.22 4.46
C GLY A 43 0.35 10.63 3.19
N ILE A 44 0.44 11.92 2.86
CA ILE A 44 -0.26 12.52 1.72
C ILE A 44 0.70 12.62 0.53
N ARG A 45 0.29 12.10 -0.62
CA ARG A 45 0.93 12.43 -1.90
C ARG A 45 0.42 13.78 -2.40
N THR A 46 1.34 14.69 -2.60
CA THR A 46 1.05 16.00 -3.19
C THR A 46 1.80 16.15 -4.52
N LYS A 47 1.16 16.61 -5.57
CA LYS A 47 1.76 16.95 -6.85
C LYS A 47 1.33 18.38 -7.23
N PHE A 48 2.28 19.27 -7.47
CA PHE A 48 1.99 20.69 -7.77
C PHE A 48 1.01 21.34 -6.76
N TYR A 49 1.30 21.15 -5.44
CA TYR A 49 0.47 21.64 -4.32
C TYR A 49 -0.92 21.03 -4.20
N ILE A 50 -1.30 20.08 -5.06
CA ILE A 50 -2.58 19.39 -5.03
C ILE A 50 -2.43 18.06 -4.31
N LYS A 51 -3.24 17.83 -3.27
CA LYS A 51 -3.32 16.54 -2.58
C LYS A 51 -3.98 15.52 -3.51
N VAL A 52 -3.28 14.42 -3.80
CA VAL A 52 -3.74 13.40 -4.76
C VAL A 52 -4.37 12.21 -4.05
N TYR A 53 -3.65 11.65 -3.07
CA TYR A 53 -4.12 10.53 -2.26
C TYR A 53 -3.46 10.51 -0.88
N VAL A 54 -4.05 9.79 0.06
CA VAL A 54 -3.39 9.33 1.28
C VAL A 54 -2.87 7.92 1.01
N ALA A 55 -1.57 7.71 1.21
CA ALA A 55 -0.97 6.37 1.16
C ALA A 55 -0.82 5.80 2.56
N GLY A 56 -1.07 4.49 2.72
CA GLY A 56 -0.79 3.71 3.92
C GLY A 56 0.07 2.51 3.59
N LEU A 57 1.11 2.27 4.40
CA LEU A 57 1.97 1.09 4.32
C LEU A 57 1.66 0.16 5.48
N TYR A 58 1.30 -1.08 5.16
CA TYR A 58 1.00 -2.14 6.13
C TYR A 58 1.99 -3.28 5.99
N LEU A 59 2.54 -3.73 7.11
CA LEU A 59 3.57 -4.77 7.21
C LEU A 59 3.19 -5.77 8.31
N GLY A 60 3.86 -6.93 8.36
CA GLY A 60 3.71 -7.88 9.47
C GLY A 60 4.11 -7.28 10.81
N GLU A 61 5.14 -6.43 10.81
CA GLU A 61 5.59 -5.65 11.96
C GLU A 61 6.04 -4.25 11.53
N LYS A 62 6.11 -3.31 12.48
CA LYS A 62 6.56 -1.95 12.17
C LYS A 62 8.07 -1.92 11.95
N VAL A 63 8.48 -1.34 10.83
CA VAL A 63 9.88 -1.02 10.53
C VAL A 63 10.01 0.43 10.08
N HIS A 64 11.16 1.05 10.34
CA HIS A 64 11.34 2.50 10.21
C HIS A 64 12.34 2.90 9.12
N THR A 65 12.83 1.96 8.32
CA THR A 65 13.74 2.26 7.20
C THR A 65 13.26 1.63 5.91
N GLY A 66 13.46 2.34 4.79
CA GLY A 66 13.12 1.80 3.47
C GLY A 66 13.85 0.50 3.15
N ALA A 67 15.12 0.38 3.57
CA ALA A 67 15.90 -0.85 3.39
C ALA A 67 15.27 -2.04 4.14
N ALA A 68 14.83 -1.85 5.39
CA ALA A 68 14.16 -2.91 6.15
C ALA A 68 12.81 -3.32 5.52
N VAL A 69 12.01 -2.34 5.05
CA VAL A 69 10.76 -2.61 4.32
C VAL A 69 11.01 -3.44 3.06
N LEU A 70 12.06 -3.12 2.30
CA LEU A 70 12.41 -3.82 1.06
C LEU A 70 13.01 -5.21 1.31
N ALA A 71 13.73 -5.39 2.42
CA ALA A 71 14.33 -6.68 2.83
C ALA A 71 13.31 -7.63 3.46
N ASP A 72 12.20 -7.12 4.00
CA ASP A 72 11.14 -7.95 4.56
C ASP A 72 10.51 -8.83 3.47
N SER A 73 10.45 -10.15 3.69
CA SER A 73 9.86 -11.13 2.77
C SER A 73 8.39 -11.43 3.07
N GLY A 74 7.82 -10.87 4.15
CA GLY A 74 6.46 -11.10 4.58
C GLY A 74 5.39 -10.46 3.67
N ALA A 75 4.13 -10.76 3.97
CA ALA A 75 3.00 -10.13 3.30
C ALA A 75 2.97 -8.61 3.59
N LYS A 76 2.60 -7.82 2.58
CA LYS A 76 2.59 -6.35 2.65
C LYS A 76 1.40 -5.78 1.89
N ARG A 77 0.96 -4.60 2.31
CA ARG A 77 -0.03 -3.81 1.56
C ARG A 77 0.43 -2.36 1.44
N MET A 78 0.35 -1.83 0.24
CA MET A 78 0.23 -0.39 -0.01
C MET A 78 -1.22 -0.07 -0.34
N SER A 79 -1.82 0.88 0.39
CA SER A 79 -3.15 1.41 0.10
C SER A 79 -3.07 2.86 -0.32
N PHE A 80 -3.92 3.26 -1.27
CA PHE A 80 -4.00 4.63 -1.79
C PHE A 80 -5.46 5.08 -1.76
N HIS A 81 -5.78 5.95 -0.82
CA HIS A 81 -7.12 6.52 -0.63
C HIS A 81 -7.21 7.82 -1.42
N MET A 82 -7.96 7.83 -2.48
CA MET A 82 -7.99 8.95 -3.42
C MET A 82 -8.65 10.20 -2.83
N LEU A 83 -7.94 11.32 -2.82
CA LEU A 83 -8.45 12.63 -2.39
C LEU A 83 -9.05 13.43 -3.55
N ARG A 84 -8.80 12.99 -4.77
CA ARG A 84 -9.36 13.53 -6.01
C ARG A 84 -9.51 12.43 -7.04
N GLU A 85 -10.22 12.72 -8.10
CA GLU A 85 -10.29 11.85 -9.27
C GLU A 85 -8.97 11.88 -10.06
N VAL A 86 -8.53 10.71 -10.51
CA VAL A 86 -7.34 10.51 -11.33
C VAL A 86 -7.63 9.42 -12.37
N SER A 87 -7.28 9.66 -13.65
CA SER A 87 -7.43 8.62 -14.66
C SER A 87 -6.43 7.47 -14.45
N GLY A 88 -6.82 6.25 -14.85
CA GLY A 88 -5.91 5.10 -14.82
C GLY A 88 -4.61 5.37 -15.59
N LYS A 89 -4.70 6.09 -16.73
CA LYS A 89 -3.54 6.50 -17.51
C LYS A 89 -2.60 7.40 -16.71
N GLN A 90 -3.12 8.45 -16.04
CA GLN A 90 -2.29 9.36 -15.23
C GLN A 90 -1.58 8.62 -14.08
N MET A 91 -2.25 7.63 -13.51
CA MET A 91 -1.69 6.81 -12.43
C MET A 91 -0.57 5.91 -12.94
N LEU A 92 -0.81 5.24 -14.07
CA LEU A 92 0.18 4.41 -14.74
C LEU A 92 1.41 5.21 -15.17
N ASP A 93 1.20 6.37 -15.80
CA ASP A 93 2.27 7.27 -16.23
C ASP A 93 3.15 7.69 -15.04
N ALA A 94 2.53 8.06 -13.91
CA ALA A 94 3.25 8.46 -12.69
C ALA A 94 4.09 7.31 -12.10
N ILE A 95 3.59 6.08 -12.13
CA ILE A 95 4.32 4.89 -11.66
C ILE A 95 5.47 4.57 -12.62
N ASN A 96 5.22 4.56 -13.92
CA ASN A 96 6.23 4.29 -14.94
C ASN A 96 7.36 5.32 -14.94
N GLU A 97 7.07 6.58 -14.60
CA GLU A 97 8.07 7.63 -14.42
C GLU A 97 8.92 7.43 -13.16
N ALA A 98 8.32 6.91 -12.09
CA ALA A 98 8.96 6.80 -10.78
C ALA A 98 9.75 5.50 -10.57
N ILE A 99 9.51 4.43 -11.35
CA ILE A 99 10.22 3.16 -11.22
C ILE A 99 11.69 3.25 -11.69
N PRO A 100 12.02 3.75 -12.91
CA PRO A 100 13.38 3.69 -13.45
C PRO A 100 14.45 4.35 -12.59
N PRO A 101 14.22 5.48 -11.90
CA PRO A 101 15.25 6.12 -11.09
C PRO A 101 15.81 5.25 -9.94
N ASN A 102 15.08 4.20 -9.54
CA ASN A 102 15.45 3.29 -8.46
C ASN A 102 16.01 1.94 -8.95
N HIS A 103 16.29 1.81 -10.25
CA HIS A 103 16.68 0.53 -10.86
C HIS A 103 17.80 0.71 -11.88
N SER A 104 18.64 -0.32 -12.03
CA SER A 104 19.61 -0.40 -13.13
C SER A 104 18.91 -0.74 -14.46
N ALA A 105 19.63 -0.59 -15.57
CA ALA A 105 19.12 -0.96 -16.89
C ALA A 105 18.82 -2.46 -16.98
N GLU A 106 19.63 -3.31 -16.33
CA GLU A 106 19.47 -4.75 -16.26
C GLU A 106 18.22 -5.13 -15.46
N GLU A 107 18.01 -4.49 -14.29
CA GLU A 107 16.79 -4.67 -13.48
C GLU A 107 15.54 -4.26 -14.27
N MET A 108 15.58 -3.13 -14.96
CA MET A 108 14.48 -2.67 -15.81
C MET A 108 14.17 -3.65 -16.96
N LYS A 109 15.20 -4.23 -17.57
CA LYS A 109 15.03 -5.27 -18.59
C LYS A 109 14.36 -6.52 -18.03
N ALA A 110 14.78 -6.96 -16.84
CA ALA A 110 14.18 -8.12 -16.17
C ALA A 110 12.71 -7.87 -15.76
N LEU A 111 12.36 -6.65 -15.38
CA LEU A 111 11.01 -6.26 -14.97
C LEU A 111 10.07 -5.99 -16.14
N ASN A 112 10.57 -5.83 -17.37
CA ASN A 112 9.80 -5.32 -18.51
C ASN A 112 8.51 -6.09 -18.78
N ALA A 113 8.55 -7.43 -18.75
CA ALA A 113 7.35 -8.25 -18.99
C ALA A 113 6.26 -7.98 -17.94
N ARG A 114 6.63 -7.87 -16.66
CA ARG A 114 5.69 -7.62 -15.54
C ARG A 114 5.19 -6.17 -15.52
N LEU A 115 6.01 -5.20 -15.90
CA LEU A 115 5.58 -3.81 -16.09
C LEU A 115 4.57 -3.68 -17.24
N ASN A 116 4.75 -4.44 -18.32
CA ASN A 116 3.78 -4.49 -19.40
C ASN A 116 2.46 -5.15 -18.95
N GLU A 117 2.51 -6.20 -18.14
CA GLU A 117 1.32 -6.83 -17.56
C GLU A 117 0.58 -5.85 -16.63
N PHE A 118 1.30 -5.16 -15.75
CA PHE A 118 0.76 -4.11 -14.91
C PHE A 118 0.09 -2.99 -15.71
N SER A 119 0.74 -2.56 -16.80
CA SER A 119 0.20 -1.54 -17.70
C SER A 119 -1.12 -1.98 -18.33
N LYS A 120 -1.25 -3.24 -18.74
CA LYS A 120 -2.51 -3.79 -19.28
C LYS A 120 -3.63 -3.79 -18.24
N MET A 121 -3.33 -4.09 -16.96
CA MET A 121 -4.31 -4.03 -15.88
C MET A 121 -4.85 -2.61 -15.70
N PHE A 122 -4.00 -1.59 -15.71
CA PHE A 122 -4.39 -0.20 -15.58
C PHE A 122 -5.03 0.39 -16.84
N ALA A 123 -4.76 -0.15 -18.03
CA ALA A 123 -5.42 0.27 -19.25
C ALA A 123 -6.96 0.04 -19.22
N SER A 124 -7.44 -0.91 -18.38
CA SER A 124 -8.86 -1.17 -18.14
C SER A 124 -9.49 -0.22 -17.11
N VAL A 125 -8.71 0.66 -16.49
CA VAL A 125 -9.17 1.62 -15.48
C VAL A 125 -9.35 2.98 -16.14
N ASN A 126 -10.59 3.38 -16.39
CA ASN A 126 -10.88 4.70 -16.98
C ASN A 126 -10.48 5.80 -15.97
N GLU A 127 -11.05 5.72 -14.79
CA GLU A 127 -10.80 6.68 -13.69
C GLU A 127 -10.90 5.99 -12.34
N VAL A 128 -10.22 6.58 -11.36
CA VAL A 128 -10.37 6.25 -9.94
C VAL A 128 -10.89 7.51 -9.25
N ARG A 129 -12.06 7.42 -8.65
CA ARG A 129 -12.78 8.57 -8.10
C ARG A 129 -12.26 8.94 -6.71
N LYS A 130 -12.53 10.18 -6.32
CA LYS A 130 -12.34 10.61 -4.93
C LYS A 130 -13.10 9.66 -3.98
N GLY A 131 -12.40 9.20 -2.92
CA GLY A 131 -12.92 8.25 -1.92
C GLY A 131 -12.71 6.79 -2.28
N GLU A 132 -12.38 6.45 -3.52
CA GLU A 132 -12.00 5.08 -3.88
C GLU A 132 -10.60 4.74 -3.38
N VAL A 133 -10.36 3.45 -3.15
CA VAL A 133 -9.09 2.93 -2.64
C VAL A 133 -8.46 2.02 -3.68
N ILE A 134 -7.15 2.21 -3.93
CA ILE A 134 -6.35 1.25 -4.67
C ILE A 134 -5.49 0.51 -3.67
N THR A 135 -5.35 -0.81 -3.84
CA THR A 135 -4.40 -1.59 -3.05
C THR A 135 -3.46 -2.39 -3.94
N PHE A 136 -2.19 -2.43 -3.51
CA PHE A 136 -1.17 -3.35 -4.00
C PHE A 136 -0.82 -4.27 -2.84
N ASP A 137 -1.25 -5.52 -2.93
CA ASP A 137 -1.12 -6.53 -1.90
C ASP A 137 -0.08 -7.57 -2.32
N TYR A 138 0.99 -7.69 -1.58
CA TYR A 138 2.00 -8.72 -1.79
C TYR A 138 1.74 -9.95 -0.93
N PHE A 139 1.78 -11.11 -1.55
CA PHE A 139 1.71 -12.41 -0.91
C PHE A 139 3.00 -13.19 -1.20
N PRO A 140 3.75 -13.62 -0.17
CA PRO A 140 4.94 -14.44 -0.35
C PRO A 140 4.67 -15.70 -1.18
N GLY A 141 5.52 -15.98 -2.18
CA GLY A 141 5.37 -17.13 -3.07
C GLY A 141 4.25 -17.02 -4.11
N VAL A 142 3.44 -15.97 -4.07
CA VAL A 142 2.26 -15.78 -4.95
C VAL A 142 2.42 -14.57 -5.87
N GLY A 143 2.87 -13.42 -5.33
CA GLY A 143 3.05 -12.18 -6.08
C GLY A 143 2.17 -11.03 -5.60
N THR A 144 1.95 -10.05 -6.48
CA THR A 144 1.25 -8.79 -6.21
C THR A 144 -0.16 -8.82 -6.75
N ARG A 145 -1.17 -8.71 -5.88
CA ARG A 145 -2.57 -8.50 -6.25
C ARG A 145 -2.85 -7.00 -6.35
N VAL A 146 -3.49 -6.58 -7.44
CA VAL A 146 -3.92 -5.20 -7.68
C VAL A 146 -5.43 -5.12 -7.58
N THR A 147 -5.93 -4.19 -6.76
CA THR A 147 -7.37 -3.92 -6.60
C THR A 147 -7.63 -2.43 -6.78
N VAL A 148 -8.71 -2.06 -7.47
CA VAL A 148 -9.17 -0.67 -7.65
C VAL A 148 -10.62 -0.61 -7.22
N GLY A 149 -10.90 0.19 -6.17
CA GLY A 149 -12.20 0.17 -5.51
C GLY A 149 -12.49 -1.22 -4.93
N SER A 150 -13.60 -1.85 -5.37
CA SER A 150 -13.97 -3.23 -5.01
C SER A 150 -13.58 -4.26 -6.07
N VAL A 151 -12.91 -3.86 -7.17
CA VAL A 151 -12.66 -4.70 -8.33
C VAL A 151 -11.20 -5.16 -8.37
N GLY A 152 -10.97 -6.47 -8.26
CA GLY A 152 -9.66 -7.07 -8.53
C GLY A 152 -9.28 -6.92 -9.99
N LYS A 153 -8.10 -6.38 -10.28
CA LYS A 153 -7.59 -6.16 -11.65
C LYS A 153 -6.71 -7.30 -12.13
N GLY A 154 -6.16 -8.07 -11.21
CA GLY A 154 -5.29 -9.18 -11.53
C GLY A 154 -4.18 -9.36 -10.51
N ARG A 155 -3.26 -10.25 -10.86
CA ARG A 155 -2.08 -10.58 -10.06
C ARG A 155 -0.85 -10.65 -10.96
N ILE A 156 0.28 -10.16 -10.44
CA ILE A 156 1.59 -10.23 -11.09
C ILE A 156 2.51 -11.05 -10.20
N GLU A 157 3.10 -12.08 -10.75
CA GLU A 157 4.01 -12.98 -10.02
C GLU A 157 5.37 -12.32 -9.78
N GLY A 158 6.07 -12.82 -8.75
CA GLY A 158 7.44 -12.42 -8.41
C GLY A 158 7.51 -11.36 -7.31
N ALA A 159 8.41 -11.61 -6.36
CA ALA A 159 8.70 -10.69 -5.28
C ALA A 159 9.44 -9.44 -5.76
N ASP A 160 10.25 -9.59 -6.80
CA ASP A 160 11.01 -8.52 -7.44
C ASP A 160 10.12 -7.43 -8.03
N PHE A 161 8.96 -7.80 -8.61
CA PHE A 161 8.01 -6.82 -9.11
C PHE A 161 7.43 -5.97 -7.97
N TYR A 162 6.99 -6.61 -6.86
CA TYR A 162 6.48 -5.84 -5.72
C TYR A 162 7.55 -4.94 -5.11
N SER A 163 8.78 -5.46 -4.97
CA SER A 163 9.91 -4.67 -4.47
C SER A 163 10.19 -3.46 -5.38
N ALA A 164 10.18 -3.65 -6.70
CA ALA A 164 10.35 -2.58 -7.66
C ALA A 164 9.25 -1.50 -7.54
N LEU A 165 8.01 -1.95 -7.41
CA LEU A 165 6.86 -1.06 -7.23
C LEU A 165 6.96 -0.29 -5.90
N LEU A 166 7.34 -0.97 -4.82
CA LEU A 166 7.45 -0.39 -3.48
C LEU A 166 8.58 0.66 -3.39
N LYS A 167 9.68 0.50 -4.14
CA LYS A 167 10.77 1.48 -4.26
C LYS A 167 10.29 2.87 -4.72
N VAL A 168 9.16 2.96 -5.43
CA VAL A 168 8.54 4.24 -5.82
C VAL A 168 8.25 5.11 -4.60
N TRP A 169 7.90 4.51 -3.46
CA TRP A 169 7.54 5.25 -2.24
C TRP A 169 8.60 5.19 -1.16
N VAL A 170 9.31 4.07 -0.99
CA VAL A 170 10.26 3.89 0.12
C VAL A 170 11.71 3.69 -0.34
N GLY A 171 11.97 3.70 -1.65
CA GLY A 171 13.30 3.56 -2.25
C GLY A 171 14.22 4.76 -1.98
N GLU A 172 15.43 4.73 -2.55
CA GLU A 172 16.40 5.82 -2.40
C GLU A 172 15.97 7.10 -3.11
N LYS A 173 15.30 6.95 -4.27
CA LYS A 173 14.73 8.06 -5.06
C LYS A 173 13.20 7.98 -5.04
N PRO A 174 12.56 8.27 -3.89
CA PRO A 174 11.11 8.15 -3.78
C PRO A 174 10.40 9.24 -4.59
N ALA A 175 9.18 8.97 -5.00
CA ALA A 175 8.34 9.95 -5.70
C ALA A 175 8.08 11.23 -4.86
N GLN A 176 8.22 11.13 -3.52
CA GLN A 176 8.08 12.27 -2.60
C GLN A 176 8.77 11.93 -1.26
N ALA A 177 9.74 12.76 -0.83
CA ALA A 177 10.59 12.47 0.32
C ALA A 177 9.84 12.50 1.67
N ASP A 178 8.98 13.48 1.89
CA ASP A 178 8.16 13.60 3.10
C ASP A 178 7.10 12.49 3.19
N LEU A 179 6.53 12.06 2.08
CA LEU A 179 5.66 10.89 2.04
C LEU A 179 6.42 9.62 2.46
N LYS A 180 7.65 9.41 1.96
CA LYS A 180 8.50 8.30 2.41
C LYS A 180 8.69 8.32 3.92
N GLN A 181 9.04 9.47 4.50
CA GLN A 181 9.22 9.61 5.95
C GLN A 181 7.94 9.22 6.70
N SER A 182 6.79 9.74 6.27
CA SER A 182 5.50 9.43 6.88
C SER A 182 5.13 7.94 6.80
N LEU A 183 5.40 7.27 5.67
CA LEU A 183 5.16 5.83 5.49
C LEU A 183 6.05 4.97 6.39
N LEU A 184 7.24 5.46 6.75
CA LEU A 184 8.19 4.80 7.65
C LEU A 184 7.96 5.17 9.13
N GLY A 185 6.84 5.80 9.46
CA GLY A 185 6.47 6.16 10.83
C GLY A 185 7.19 7.40 11.36
N GLY A 186 7.87 8.16 10.50
CA GLY A 186 8.41 9.50 10.84
C GLY A 186 7.28 10.53 10.93
N LYS A 187 7.50 11.53 11.78
CA LYS A 187 6.62 12.71 11.92
C LYS A 187 7.06 13.82 10.98
#